data_ff060e9c65add36aa17d34bf3928e4bc
#
_entry.id   ff060e9c65add36aa17d34bf3928e4bc
#
_cell.length_a   1.000
_cell.length_b   1.000
_cell.length_c   1.000
_cell.angle_alpha   90.00
_cell.angle_beta   90.00
_cell.angle_gamma   90.00
#
_symmetry.space_group_name_H-M   'P 1'
#
loop_
_entity.id
_entity.type
_entity.pdbx_description
1 polymer ?
#
loop_
_entity_poly.entity_id
_entity_poly.type
_entity_poly.pdbx_seq_one_letter_code
_entity_poly.pdbx_strand_id
1 'polypeptide(L)'
;QIAQDIDQSVDLLSLSEEMPANEDLLNEDSAAPVIRLINAILSEAIKETASDIHIETYEKTMSIRFRIDGVLRTILQPNKKLAALLISRIKVMARLDIAEKRIPQDGRISLRIGRRNIDVRVSTLPSIYGERAVLRLLDKNSLQLSLNNLGMTAADKQDLENLIQLPHGIILVTGPTGSGKSTTLAAMT
;
A
#
# COMPACT_ATOMS: atom_id res chain seq x y z
N GLN A 1 -18.48 1.81 -8.37
CA GLN A 1 -19.18 2.47 -7.25
C GLN A 1 -19.14 1.52 -6.07
N ILE A 2 -18.00 1.46 -5.35
CA ILE A 2 -17.87 0.72 -4.10
C ILE A 2 -17.37 1.73 -3.07
N ALA A 3 -18.32 2.48 -2.53
CA ALA A 3 -18.13 3.21 -1.29
C ALA A 3 -18.78 2.33 -0.21
N GLN A 4 -18.01 1.56 0.54
CA GLN A 4 -18.47 0.95 1.77
C GLN A 4 -17.68 1.58 2.91
N ASP A 5 -18.43 2.19 3.82
CA ASP A 5 -17.95 2.65 5.11
C ASP A 5 -17.36 1.46 5.86
N ILE A 6 -16.03 1.46 6.01
CA ILE A 6 -15.33 0.51 6.86
C ILE A 6 -15.00 1.27 8.15
N ASP A 7 -15.96 1.31 9.04
CA ASP A 7 -15.76 1.72 10.42
C ASP A 7 -16.05 0.51 11.32
N GLN A 8 -14.98 -0.20 11.68
CA GLN A 8 -14.87 -1.04 12.87
C GLN A 8 -13.47 -1.66 12.89
N SER A 9 -12.85 -1.73 14.05
CA SER A 9 -11.62 -2.49 14.31
C SER A 9 -11.89 -3.98 14.03
N VAL A 10 -11.74 -4.38 12.78
CA VAL A 10 -11.93 -5.76 12.35
C VAL A 10 -10.67 -6.53 12.74
N ASP A 11 -10.83 -7.55 13.57
CA ASP A 11 -9.73 -8.43 13.93
C ASP A 11 -9.29 -9.22 12.67
N LEU A 12 -8.13 -8.85 12.12
CA LEU A 12 -7.55 -9.50 10.94
C LEU A 12 -7.33 -11.02 11.13
N LEU A 13 -7.09 -11.43 12.38
CA LEU A 13 -6.88 -12.86 12.71
C LEU A 13 -8.20 -13.62 12.55
N SER A 14 -9.27 -13.11 13.15
CA SER A 14 -10.59 -13.77 13.07
C SER A 14 -11.08 -13.86 11.64
N LEU A 15 -10.92 -12.82 10.84
CA LEU A 15 -11.25 -12.83 9.39
C LEU A 15 -10.45 -13.87 8.60
N SER A 16 -9.19 -14.09 8.96
CA SER A 16 -8.34 -15.06 8.26
C SER A 16 -8.69 -16.50 8.64
N GLU A 17 -9.22 -16.74 9.84
CA GLU A 17 -9.63 -18.04 10.35
C GLU A 17 -11.03 -18.46 9.87
N GLU A 18 -11.92 -17.50 9.66
CA GLU A 18 -13.27 -17.72 9.12
C GLU A 18 -13.26 -18.12 7.64
N MET A 19 -12.11 -18.08 6.96
CA MET A 19 -12.03 -18.39 5.54
C MET A 19 -12.06 -19.89 5.28
N PRO A 20 -13.01 -20.39 4.47
CA PRO A 20 -13.11 -21.82 4.16
C PRO A 20 -11.88 -22.30 3.40
N ALA A 21 -11.35 -23.44 3.84
CA ALA A 21 -10.12 -24.03 3.33
C ALA A 21 -10.24 -24.64 1.92
N ASN A 22 -11.45 -24.80 1.40
CA ASN A 22 -11.78 -25.46 0.13
C ASN A 22 -12.96 -24.73 -0.52
N GLU A 23 -12.72 -23.72 -1.34
CA GLU A 23 -13.76 -23.18 -2.20
C GLU A 23 -13.29 -22.88 -3.62
N ASP A 24 -14.18 -23.19 -4.53
CA ASP A 24 -14.06 -22.97 -5.96
C ASP A 24 -13.98 -21.46 -6.23
N LEU A 25 -12.93 -21.03 -6.90
CA LEU A 25 -12.68 -19.61 -7.23
C LEU A 25 -13.81 -18.96 -8.08
N LEU A 26 -14.76 -19.78 -8.53
CA LEU A 26 -15.86 -19.36 -9.40
C LEU A 26 -17.17 -19.04 -8.63
N ASN A 27 -17.23 -19.32 -7.34
CA ASN A 27 -18.41 -18.99 -6.54
C ASN A 27 -18.35 -17.55 -6.03
N GLU A 28 -19.36 -16.74 -6.38
CA GLU A 28 -19.49 -15.34 -5.93
C GLU A 28 -19.54 -15.22 -4.40
N ASP A 29 -20.06 -16.23 -3.69
CA ASP A 29 -20.14 -16.26 -2.22
C ASP A 29 -18.77 -16.39 -1.55
N SER A 30 -17.78 -17.02 -2.20
CA SER A 30 -16.41 -17.12 -1.67
C SER A 30 -15.57 -15.85 -1.91
N ALA A 31 -15.97 -15.02 -2.84
CA ALA A 31 -15.28 -13.76 -3.13
C ALA A 31 -15.46 -12.71 -2.00
N ALA A 32 -16.61 -12.71 -1.33
CA ALA A 32 -16.93 -11.71 -0.31
C ALA A 32 -15.99 -11.74 0.92
N PRO A 33 -15.62 -12.90 1.49
CA PRO A 33 -14.65 -12.98 2.59
C PRO A 33 -13.25 -12.49 2.17
N VAL A 34 -12.78 -12.89 0.97
CA VAL A 34 -11.45 -12.47 0.45
C VAL A 34 -11.39 -10.96 0.26
N ILE A 35 -12.46 -10.36 -0.27
CA ILE A 35 -12.58 -8.91 -0.44
C ILE A 35 -12.52 -8.21 0.91
N ARG A 36 -13.25 -8.71 1.90
CA ARG A 36 -13.24 -8.16 3.27
C ARG A 36 -11.84 -8.21 3.88
N LEU A 37 -11.14 -9.33 3.74
CA LEU A 37 -9.78 -9.46 4.25
C LEU A 37 -8.81 -8.49 3.56
N ILE A 38 -8.86 -8.35 2.24
CA ILE A 38 -8.02 -7.39 1.52
C ILE A 38 -8.32 -5.95 1.95
N ASN A 39 -9.59 -5.59 2.08
CA ASN A 39 -9.99 -4.25 2.53
C ASN A 39 -9.54 -3.99 3.97
N ALA A 40 -9.63 -4.97 4.85
CA ALA A 40 -9.16 -4.87 6.22
C ALA A 40 -7.63 -4.72 6.29
N ILE A 41 -6.86 -5.49 5.50
CA ILE A 41 -5.41 -5.35 5.37
C ILE A 41 -5.02 -3.95 4.88
N LEU A 42 -5.69 -3.43 3.85
CA LEU A 42 -5.43 -2.10 3.31
C LEU A 42 -5.77 -1.01 4.32
N SER A 43 -6.89 -1.13 5.01
CA SER A 43 -7.32 -0.18 6.05
C SER A 43 -6.34 -0.13 7.22
N GLU A 44 -5.89 -1.31 7.68
CA GLU A 44 -4.93 -1.38 8.78
C GLU A 44 -3.56 -0.83 8.37
N ALA A 45 -3.09 -1.14 7.16
CA ALA A 45 -1.85 -0.58 6.64
C ALA A 45 -1.87 0.96 6.57
N ILE A 46 -3.03 1.54 6.22
CA ILE A 46 -3.20 3.01 6.19
C ILE A 46 -3.22 3.61 7.60
N LYS A 47 -3.87 2.95 8.55
CA LYS A 47 -3.86 3.38 9.97
C LYS A 47 -2.44 3.38 10.54
N GLU A 48 -1.69 2.31 10.26
CA GLU A 48 -0.30 2.14 10.69
C GLU A 48 0.70 2.97 9.87
N THR A 49 0.24 3.81 8.93
CA THR A 49 1.08 4.62 8.03
C THR A 49 2.14 3.81 7.29
N ALA A 50 1.80 2.58 6.92
CA ALA A 50 2.70 1.71 6.19
C ALA A 50 2.98 2.24 4.78
N SER A 51 4.23 2.17 4.34
CA SER A 51 4.62 2.51 2.97
C SER A 51 4.35 1.38 1.98
N ASP A 52 4.53 0.14 2.41
CA ASP A 52 4.38 -1.04 1.57
C ASP A 52 3.70 -2.19 2.35
N ILE A 53 2.92 -2.99 1.63
CA ILE A 53 2.38 -4.27 2.09
C ILE A 53 3.06 -5.37 1.29
N HIS A 54 3.67 -6.33 1.96
CA HIS A 54 4.28 -7.50 1.36
C HIS A 54 3.43 -8.72 1.65
N ILE A 55 3.00 -9.41 0.62
CA ILE A 55 2.27 -10.68 0.68
C ILE A 55 3.18 -11.74 0.08
N GLU A 56 3.69 -12.64 0.90
CA GLU A 56 4.70 -13.60 0.51
C GLU A 56 4.28 -15.02 0.85
N THR A 57 4.46 -15.92 -0.12
CA THR A 57 4.13 -17.33 0.01
C THR A 57 5.39 -18.12 0.25
N TYR A 58 5.39 -18.94 1.30
CA TYR A 58 6.45 -19.87 1.69
C TYR A 58 5.99 -21.32 1.49
N GLU A 59 6.84 -22.28 1.80
CA GLU A 59 6.54 -23.70 1.62
C GLU A 59 5.25 -24.14 2.34
N LYS A 60 5.10 -23.77 3.59
CA LYS A 60 3.97 -24.20 4.45
C LYS A 60 3.06 -23.06 4.88
N THR A 61 3.52 -21.82 4.79
CA THR A 61 2.85 -20.65 5.34
C THR A 61 2.77 -19.54 4.30
N MET A 62 1.96 -18.56 4.60
CA MET A 62 1.93 -17.27 3.93
C MET A 62 2.19 -16.18 4.98
N SER A 63 2.83 -15.09 4.61
CA SER A 63 3.09 -13.97 5.50
C SER A 63 2.64 -12.66 4.87
N ILE A 64 1.92 -11.86 5.64
CA ILE A 64 1.55 -10.49 5.31
C ILE A 64 2.35 -9.58 6.23
N ARG A 65 3.18 -8.73 5.63
CA ARG A 65 4.08 -7.82 6.34
C ARG A 65 3.87 -6.40 5.91
N PHE A 66 3.89 -5.47 6.84
CA PHE A 66 3.87 -4.04 6.56
C PHE A 66 5.25 -3.44 6.72
N ARG A 67 5.61 -2.51 5.85
CA ARG A 67 6.78 -1.65 6.03
C ARG A 67 6.34 -0.38 6.72
N ILE A 68 6.74 -0.22 7.98
CA ILE A 68 6.45 0.94 8.83
C ILE A 68 7.79 1.55 9.22
N ASP A 69 8.00 2.83 8.94
CA ASP A 69 9.26 3.54 9.20
C ASP A 69 10.51 2.80 8.68
N GLY A 70 10.40 2.23 7.48
CA GLY A 70 11.47 1.48 6.82
C GLY A 70 11.63 0.03 7.31
N VAL A 71 10.99 -0.38 8.40
CA VAL A 71 11.08 -1.72 8.99
C VAL A 71 9.92 -2.60 8.56
N LEU A 72 10.21 -3.83 8.12
CA LEU A 72 9.19 -4.83 7.82
C LEU A 72 8.73 -5.52 9.10
N ARG A 73 7.44 -5.42 9.40
CA ARG A 73 6.79 -6.09 10.53
C ARG A 73 5.78 -7.10 10.01
N THR A 74 5.79 -8.31 10.58
CA THR A 74 4.78 -9.33 10.27
C THR A 74 3.49 -8.98 11.00
N ILE A 75 2.41 -8.85 10.24
CA ILE A 75 1.08 -8.50 10.76
C ILE A 75 0.21 -9.75 10.88
N LEU A 76 0.26 -10.62 9.86
CA LEU A 76 -0.60 -11.78 9.77
C LEU A 76 0.13 -12.94 9.09
N GLN A 77 -0.12 -14.16 9.56
CA GLN A 77 0.39 -15.39 8.93
C GLN A 77 -0.77 -16.37 8.67
N PRO A 78 -1.60 -16.10 7.65
CA PRO A 78 -2.74 -16.94 7.34
C PRO A 78 -2.30 -18.26 6.70
N ASN A 79 -3.27 -19.18 6.55
CA ASN A 79 -3.02 -20.43 5.86
C ASN A 79 -2.57 -20.20 4.42
N LYS A 80 -1.55 -20.94 3.97
CA LYS A 80 -1.01 -20.88 2.59
C LYS A 80 -2.08 -20.99 1.51
N LYS A 81 -3.15 -21.75 1.76
CA LYS A 81 -4.25 -21.94 0.79
C LYS A 81 -4.91 -20.62 0.36
N LEU A 82 -4.88 -19.62 1.22
CA LEU A 82 -5.43 -18.28 0.92
C LEU A 82 -4.54 -17.45 -0.02
N ALA A 83 -3.27 -17.80 -0.17
CA ALA A 83 -2.33 -17.00 -0.96
C ALA A 83 -2.77 -16.85 -2.41
N ALA A 84 -3.17 -17.94 -3.07
CA ALA A 84 -3.62 -17.91 -4.46
C ALA A 84 -4.89 -17.06 -4.63
N LEU A 85 -5.83 -17.16 -3.68
CA LEU A 85 -7.07 -16.38 -3.67
C LEU A 85 -6.80 -14.88 -3.51
N LEU A 86 -5.97 -14.51 -2.51
CA LEU A 86 -5.62 -13.12 -2.24
C LEU A 86 -4.87 -12.50 -3.44
N ILE A 87 -3.87 -13.19 -3.98
CA ILE A 87 -3.10 -12.69 -5.11
C ILE A 87 -3.95 -12.57 -6.37
N SER A 88 -4.80 -13.57 -6.67
CA SER A 88 -5.72 -13.50 -7.80
C SER A 88 -6.66 -12.30 -7.67
N ARG A 89 -7.20 -12.07 -6.48
CA ARG A 89 -8.09 -10.92 -6.24
C ARG A 89 -7.37 -9.58 -6.37
N ILE A 90 -6.15 -9.48 -5.87
CA ILE A 90 -5.30 -8.29 -6.05
C ILE A 90 -5.02 -8.05 -7.53
N LYS A 91 -4.73 -9.10 -8.30
CA LYS A 91 -4.55 -9.00 -9.76
C LYS A 91 -5.80 -8.46 -10.46
N VAL A 92 -6.99 -8.97 -10.12
CA VAL A 92 -8.26 -8.44 -10.64
C VAL A 92 -8.39 -6.95 -10.35
N MET A 93 -8.17 -6.54 -9.10
CA MET A 93 -8.27 -5.15 -8.68
C MET A 93 -7.26 -4.25 -9.40
N ALA A 94 -6.06 -4.76 -9.67
CA ALA A 94 -4.99 -4.07 -10.38
C ALA A 94 -5.07 -4.18 -11.92
N ARG A 95 -6.08 -4.90 -12.44
CA ARG A 95 -6.29 -5.18 -13.88
C ARG A 95 -5.12 -5.93 -14.51
N LEU A 96 -4.55 -6.89 -13.76
CA LEU A 96 -3.47 -7.78 -14.21
C LEU A 96 -4.03 -9.10 -14.72
N ASP A 97 -3.23 -9.82 -15.49
CA ASP A 97 -3.58 -11.16 -15.99
C ASP A 97 -3.50 -12.19 -14.85
N ILE A 98 -4.66 -12.80 -14.53
CA ILE A 98 -4.79 -13.79 -13.46
C ILE A 98 -4.18 -15.13 -13.88
N ALA A 99 -4.26 -15.47 -15.16
CA ALA A 99 -3.78 -16.75 -15.68
C ALA A 99 -2.25 -16.83 -15.76
N GLU A 100 -1.59 -15.70 -16.02
CA GLU A 100 -0.13 -15.65 -16.10
C GLU A 100 0.49 -15.51 -14.70
N LYS A 101 1.26 -16.53 -14.30
CA LYS A 101 1.90 -16.62 -12.97
C LYS A 101 3.42 -16.74 -13.03
N ARG A 102 3.99 -16.75 -14.26
CA ARG A 102 5.40 -17.04 -14.49
C ARG A 102 6.26 -15.81 -14.71
N ILE A 103 5.63 -14.68 -15.02
CA ILE A 103 6.30 -13.41 -15.26
C ILE A 103 5.86 -12.34 -14.26
N PRO A 104 6.74 -11.39 -13.91
CA PRO A 104 6.36 -10.23 -13.13
C PRO A 104 5.29 -9.40 -13.82
N GLN A 105 4.37 -8.83 -13.05
CA GLN A 105 3.35 -7.92 -13.54
C GLN A 105 3.24 -6.72 -12.62
N ASP A 106 3.03 -5.53 -13.20
CA ASP A 106 2.84 -4.28 -12.49
C ASP A 106 1.49 -3.65 -12.83
N GLY A 107 0.79 -3.14 -11.84
CA GLY A 107 -0.51 -2.51 -11.99
C GLY A 107 -0.78 -1.44 -10.95
N ARG A 108 -2.01 -0.90 -10.97
CA ARG A 108 -2.44 0.14 -10.03
C ARG A 108 -3.88 -0.12 -9.60
N ILE A 109 -4.13 0.17 -8.33
CA ILE A 109 -5.46 0.17 -7.73
C ILE A 109 -5.70 1.58 -7.19
N SER A 110 -6.81 2.21 -7.53
CA SER A 110 -7.24 3.45 -6.90
C SER A 110 -8.40 3.14 -5.97
N LEU A 111 -8.22 3.46 -4.70
CA LEU A 111 -9.17 3.17 -3.62
C LEU A 111 -9.58 4.46 -2.94
N ARG A 112 -10.82 4.47 -2.45
CA ARG A 112 -11.28 5.49 -1.52
C ARG A 112 -11.61 4.82 -0.19
N ILE A 113 -10.85 5.17 0.85
CA ILE A 113 -11.05 4.67 2.20
C ILE A 113 -11.41 5.85 3.09
N GLY A 114 -12.68 5.91 3.51
CA GLY A 114 -13.23 7.08 4.16
C GLY A 114 -13.14 8.33 3.27
N ARG A 115 -12.45 9.38 3.75
CA ARG A 115 -12.23 10.62 3.00
C ARG A 115 -10.90 10.67 2.24
N ARG A 116 -10.10 9.59 2.27
CA ARG A 116 -8.77 9.53 1.65
C ARG A 116 -8.84 8.83 0.31
N ASN A 117 -8.22 9.41 -0.70
CA ASN A 117 -7.98 8.77 -1.99
C ASN A 117 -6.56 8.19 -1.98
N ILE A 118 -6.47 6.88 -2.05
CA ILE A 118 -5.22 6.13 -2.00
C ILE A 118 -4.96 5.50 -3.35
N ASP A 119 -3.80 5.78 -3.93
CA ASP A 119 -3.29 5.02 -5.07
C ASP A 119 -2.36 3.92 -4.55
N VAL A 120 -2.59 2.70 -5.00
CA VAL A 120 -1.76 1.55 -4.65
C VAL A 120 -1.07 1.06 -5.92
N ARG A 121 0.25 1.08 -5.92
CA ARG A 121 1.03 0.39 -6.96
C ARG A 121 1.21 -1.06 -6.55
N VAL A 122 0.84 -1.95 -7.45
CA VAL A 122 0.90 -3.40 -7.23
C VAL A 122 1.97 -3.98 -8.14
N SER A 123 2.88 -4.76 -7.57
CA SER A 123 3.84 -5.57 -8.30
C SER A 123 3.69 -7.02 -7.87
N THR A 124 3.48 -7.93 -8.82
CA THR A 124 3.46 -9.37 -8.58
C THR A 124 4.70 -10.02 -9.18
N LEU A 125 5.27 -10.96 -8.44
CA LEU A 125 6.52 -11.62 -8.80
C LEU A 125 6.36 -13.13 -8.60
N PRO A 126 6.76 -13.97 -9.59
CA PRO A 126 6.83 -15.41 -9.39
C PRO A 126 7.84 -15.76 -8.29
N SER A 127 7.52 -16.79 -7.53
CA SER A 127 8.37 -17.36 -6.49
C SER A 127 8.24 -18.87 -6.51
N ILE A 128 9.18 -19.59 -5.88
CA ILE A 128 9.22 -21.05 -5.83
C ILE A 128 7.93 -21.65 -5.24
N TYR A 129 7.35 -20.96 -4.25
CA TYR A 129 6.17 -21.47 -3.54
C TYR A 129 4.85 -20.83 -3.99
N GLY A 130 4.86 -20.09 -5.09
CA GLY A 130 3.73 -19.34 -5.63
C GLY A 130 4.11 -17.89 -5.89
N GLU A 131 3.16 -17.06 -6.31
CA GLU A 131 3.42 -15.63 -6.51
C GLU A 131 3.53 -14.90 -5.17
N ARG A 132 4.29 -13.83 -5.16
CA ARG A 132 4.28 -12.82 -4.11
C ARG A 132 3.77 -11.50 -4.68
N ALA A 133 3.15 -10.68 -3.85
CA ALA A 133 2.71 -9.36 -4.22
C ALA A 133 3.30 -8.30 -3.28
N VAL A 134 3.66 -7.16 -3.85
CA VAL A 134 4.06 -5.97 -3.10
C VAL A 134 3.12 -4.83 -3.50
N LEU A 135 2.46 -4.24 -2.51
CA LEU A 135 1.54 -3.13 -2.68
C LEU A 135 2.16 -1.89 -2.04
N ARG A 136 2.53 -0.91 -2.84
CA ARG A 136 3.02 0.39 -2.35
C ARG A 136 1.87 1.36 -2.23
N LEU A 137 1.67 1.88 -1.03
CA LEU A 137 0.61 2.83 -0.71
C LEU A 137 1.07 4.26 -1.00
N LEU A 138 0.27 5.00 -1.77
CA LEU A 138 0.49 6.39 -2.12
C LEU A 138 -0.75 7.20 -1.72
N ASP A 139 -0.70 7.80 -0.54
CA ASP A 139 -1.78 8.69 -0.08
C ASP A 139 -1.68 10.04 -0.81
N LYS A 140 -2.66 10.33 -1.67
CA LYS A 140 -2.73 11.60 -2.39
C LYS A 140 -3.05 12.79 -1.49
N ASN A 141 -3.67 12.55 -0.34
CA ASN A 141 -4.04 13.59 0.60
C ASN A 141 -2.93 13.93 1.60
N SER A 142 -1.90 13.08 1.71
CA SER A 142 -0.71 13.38 2.54
C SER A 142 0.13 14.51 1.97
N LEU A 143 -0.18 14.98 0.77
CA LEU A 143 0.49 16.06 0.04
C LEU A 143 -0.06 17.47 0.35
N GLN A 144 -0.72 17.71 1.49
CA GLN A 144 -0.68 19.06 2.05
C GLN A 144 0.70 19.29 2.69
N LEU A 145 1.70 19.17 1.83
CA LEU A 145 3.08 19.49 2.16
C LEU A 145 3.18 21.02 2.24
N SER A 146 3.08 21.54 3.44
CA SER A 146 3.47 22.93 3.71
C SER A 146 4.90 22.92 4.26
N LEU A 147 5.66 23.95 3.99
CA LEU A 147 6.99 24.16 4.58
C LEU A 147 6.97 24.06 6.12
N ASN A 148 5.82 24.34 6.75
CA ASN A 148 5.62 24.20 8.20
C ASN A 148 5.79 22.76 8.69
N ASN A 149 5.51 21.77 7.86
CA ASN A 149 5.49 20.35 8.27
C ASN A 149 6.81 19.62 7.96
N LEU A 150 7.79 20.32 7.38
CA LEU A 150 9.07 19.71 7.00
C LEU A 150 10.11 19.63 8.12
N GLY A 151 9.78 20.13 9.33
CA GLY A 151 10.70 20.12 10.47
C GLY A 151 11.86 21.11 10.36
N MET A 152 11.76 22.10 9.47
CA MET A 152 12.74 23.18 9.35
C MET A 152 12.67 24.12 10.56
N THR A 153 13.81 24.78 10.89
CA THR A 153 13.80 25.89 11.84
C THR A 153 13.01 27.07 11.26
N ALA A 154 12.52 27.96 12.12
CA ALA A 154 11.80 29.15 11.66
C ALA A 154 12.69 30.07 10.78
N ALA A 155 13.97 30.14 11.09
CA ALA A 155 14.95 30.90 10.30
C ALA A 155 15.14 30.29 8.90
N ASP A 156 15.42 28.99 8.82
CA ASP A 156 15.64 28.30 7.54
C ASP A 156 14.39 28.37 6.65
N LYS A 157 13.21 28.27 7.26
CA LYS A 157 11.96 28.41 6.54
C LYS A 157 11.80 29.80 5.93
N GLN A 158 12.05 30.85 6.72
CA GLN A 158 11.95 32.24 6.25
C GLN A 158 12.94 32.52 5.11
N ASP A 159 14.17 32.01 5.21
CA ASP A 159 15.18 32.14 4.16
C ASP A 159 14.73 31.44 2.88
N LEU A 160 14.16 30.24 3.00
CA LEU A 160 13.65 29.47 1.85
C LEU A 160 12.45 30.16 1.20
N GLU A 161 11.52 30.70 1.98
CA GLU A 161 10.38 31.49 1.47
C GLU A 161 10.85 32.72 0.71
N ASN A 162 11.87 33.43 1.21
CA ASN A 162 12.46 34.57 0.53
C ASN A 162 13.13 34.16 -0.79
N LEU A 163 13.84 33.02 -0.82
CA LEU A 163 14.49 32.49 -2.02
C LEU A 163 13.47 32.06 -3.09
N ILE A 164 12.37 31.45 -2.71
CA ILE A 164 11.30 31.03 -3.64
C ILE A 164 10.62 32.21 -4.31
N GLN A 165 10.55 33.35 -3.63
CA GLN A 165 9.92 34.58 -4.17
C GLN A 165 10.79 35.34 -5.17
N LEU A 166 12.06 34.98 -5.32
CA LEU A 166 12.93 35.64 -6.28
C LEU A 166 12.48 35.35 -7.73
N PRO A 167 12.40 36.35 -8.60
CA PRO A 167 11.87 36.21 -9.96
C PRO A 167 12.79 35.43 -10.90
N HIS A 168 14.02 35.12 -10.48
CA HIS A 168 15.02 34.39 -11.26
C HIS A 168 16.01 33.71 -10.33
N GLY A 169 16.63 32.65 -10.82
CA GLY A 169 17.59 31.82 -10.06
C GLY A 169 17.35 30.34 -10.23
N ILE A 170 18.17 29.53 -9.57
CA ILE A 170 18.05 28.07 -9.50
C ILE A 170 18.19 27.68 -8.06
N ILE A 171 17.23 26.88 -7.54
CA ILE A 171 17.30 26.25 -6.24
C ILE A 171 17.61 24.78 -6.46
N LEU A 172 18.74 24.28 -5.92
CA LEU A 172 19.17 22.91 -6.06
C LEU A 172 18.92 22.14 -4.74
N VAL A 173 18.05 21.12 -4.78
CA VAL A 173 17.77 20.23 -3.63
C VAL A 173 18.49 18.91 -3.84
N THR A 174 19.47 18.61 -2.98
CA THR A 174 20.31 17.39 -3.06
C THR A 174 20.18 16.54 -1.80
N GLY A 175 20.53 15.27 -1.92
CA GLY A 175 20.54 14.32 -0.79
C GLY A 175 20.36 12.87 -1.24
N PRO A 176 20.55 11.89 -0.36
CA PRO A 176 20.37 10.47 -0.64
C PRO A 176 18.90 10.11 -0.91
N THR A 177 18.64 8.89 -1.41
CA THR A 177 17.28 8.38 -1.59
C THR A 177 16.56 8.30 -0.25
N GLY A 178 15.30 8.77 -0.20
CA GLY A 178 14.50 8.78 1.04
C GLY A 178 14.77 9.98 1.98
N SER A 179 15.65 10.93 1.62
CA SER A 179 15.95 12.11 2.45
C SER A 179 14.90 13.23 2.39
N GLY A 180 13.78 13.03 1.69
CA GLY A 180 12.72 14.03 1.60
C GLY A 180 12.86 15.06 0.47
N LYS A 181 13.78 14.89 -0.51
CA LYS A 181 13.96 15.83 -1.63
C LYS A 181 12.68 16.19 -2.37
N SER A 182 11.94 15.17 -2.82
CA SER A 182 10.67 15.34 -3.55
C SER A 182 9.59 15.96 -2.66
N THR A 183 9.62 15.66 -1.37
CA THR A 183 8.73 16.23 -0.36
C THR A 183 8.99 17.74 -0.19
N THR A 184 10.26 18.11 -0.08
CA THR A 184 10.68 19.52 0.01
C THR A 184 10.30 20.29 -1.25
N LEU A 185 10.60 19.74 -2.45
CA LEU A 185 10.23 20.36 -3.72
C LEU A 185 8.72 20.57 -3.85
N ALA A 186 7.92 19.57 -3.47
CA ALA A 186 6.46 19.69 -3.53
C ALA A 186 5.88 20.69 -2.51
N ALA A 187 6.58 20.97 -1.41
CA ALA A 187 6.17 21.98 -0.44
C ALA A 187 6.54 23.40 -0.84
N MET A 188 7.45 23.57 -1.84
CA MET A 188 7.91 24.86 -2.39
C MET A 188 7.05 25.33 -3.56
N THR A 189 6.20 24.48 -4.14
CA THR A 189 5.34 24.76 -5.31
C THR A 189 3.90 24.97 -4.92
#